data_8a1ebd0181626d706bef10955be45465
#
_entry.id   8a1ebd0181626d706bef10955be45465
#
_cell.length_a   1.000
_cell.length_b   1.000
_cell.length_c   1.000
_cell.angle_alpha   90.00
_cell.angle_beta   90.00
_cell.angle_gamma   90.00
#
_symmetry.space_group_name_H-M   'P 1'
#
loop_
_entity.id
_entity.type
_entity.pdbx_description
1 polymer ?
#
loop_
_entity_poly.entity_id
_entity_poly.type
_entity_poly.pdbx_seq_one_letter_code
_entity_poly.pdbx_strand_id
1 'polypeptide(L)'
;MYWLLDYAEQENLRQRMVHLQSTIMNGQARDQSEQIFPFIGRKSRAIARTLIENLTDENAVIVDPFGGSGTFAYAALDAGRHVIFNEWEPYAYEMSTAPFRGVPSPDEYADALCFIAQRVEPTMNTI
;
A
#
# COMPACT_ATOMS: atom_id res chain seq x y z
N MET A 1 -12.53 15.20 23.00
CA MET A 1 -13.12 16.34 22.28
C MET A 1 -13.63 15.78 20.95
N TYR A 2 -14.92 15.45 20.90
CA TYR A 2 -15.52 14.93 19.69
C TYR A 2 -15.70 16.09 18.71
N TRP A 3 -15.13 15.99 17.55
CA TRP A 3 -15.36 16.90 16.45
C TRP A 3 -16.81 16.72 16.01
N LEU A 4 -17.63 17.66 16.36
CA LEU A 4 -18.99 17.73 15.83
C LEU A 4 -18.87 18.25 14.40
N LEU A 5 -18.78 17.30 13.47
CA LEU A 5 -19.13 17.61 12.10
C LEU A 5 -20.54 18.19 12.13
N ASP A 6 -20.80 19.24 11.36
CA ASP A 6 -22.16 19.73 11.24
C ASP A 6 -23.07 18.66 10.63
N TYR A 7 -24.37 18.83 10.75
CA TYR A 7 -25.33 17.84 10.26
C TYR A 7 -25.21 17.56 8.75
N ALA A 8 -24.87 18.58 7.96
CA ALA A 8 -24.68 18.45 6.52
C ALA A 8 -23.43 17.63 6.18
N GLU A 9 -22.35 17.83 6.93
CA GLU A 9 -21.12 17.05 6.80
C GLU A 9 -21.32 15.59 7.19
N GLN A 10 -22.07 15.33 8.27
CA GLN A 10 -22.42 13.97 8.69
C GLN A 10 -23.26 13.24 7.66
N GLU A 11 -24.27 13.90 7.09
CA GLU A 11 -25.13 13.30 6.07
C GLU A 11 -24.37 13.05 4.75
N ASN A 12 -23.50 13.97 4.34
CA ASN A 12 -22.62 13.76 3.19
C ASN A 12 -21.71 12.55 3.39
N LEU A 13 -21.09 12.44 4.56
CA LEU A 13 -20.24 11.29 4.90
C LEU A 13 -21.04 9.99 4.87
N ARG A 14 -22.26 10.00 5.41
CA ARG A 14 -23.15 8.84 5.42
C ARG A 14 -23.54 8.39 4.02
N GLN A 15 -23.88 9.31 3.14
CA GLN A 15 -24.21 9.00 1.73
C GLN A 15 -23.02 8.43 0.99
N ARG A 16 -21.83 9.01 1.18
CA ARG A 16 -20.57 8.45 0.64
C ARG A 16 -20.32 7.03 1.14
N MET A 17 -20.54 6.75 2.42
CA MET A 17 -20.36 5.41 3.00
C MET A 17 -21.36 4.39 2.44
N VAL A 18 -22.62 4.76 2.23
CA VAL A 18 -23.62 3.88 1.59
C VAL A 18 -23.23 3.54 0.16
N HIS A 19 -22.77 4.53 -0.61
CA HIS A 19 -22.28 4.30 -1.96
C HIS A 19 -21.06 3.38 -1.98
N LEU A 20 -20.11 3.59 -1.05
CA LEU A 20 -18.93 2.73 -0.87
C LEU A 20 -19.30 1.29 -0.54
N GLN A 21 -20.25 1.08 0.35
CA GLN A 21 -20.68 -0.26 0.70
C GLN A 21 -21.18 -1.04 -0.53
N SER A 22 -21.95 -0.41 -1.40
CA SER A 22 -22.42 -1.02 -2.64
C SER A 22 -21.26 -1.35 -3.60
N THR A 23 -20.27 -0.48 -3.71
CA THR A 23 -19.09 -0.65 -4.58
C THR A 23 -18.19 -1.78 -4.07
N ILE A 24 -17.97 -1.87 -2.76
CA ILE A 24 -17.17 -2.93 -2.13
C ILE A 24 -17.85 -4.30 -2.24
N MET A 25 -19.17 -4.36 -2.08
CA MET A 25 -19.93 -5.61 -2.15
C MET A 25 -20.00 -6.17 -3.58
N ASN A 26 -19.87 -5.35 -4.60
CA ASN A 26 -19.86 -5.76 -6.01
C ASN A 26 -18.54 -6.38 -6.50
N GLY A 27 -17.59 -6.65 -5.61
CA GLY A 27 -16.44 -7.52 -5.81
C GLY A 27 -15.48 -7.05 -6.92
N GLN A 28 -14.49 -6.26 -6.55
CA GLN A 28 -13.38 -5.99 -7.47
C GLN A 28 -12.35 -7.11 -7.42
N ALA A 29 -11.91 -7.55 -8.59
CA ALA A 29 -10.85 -8.55 -8.73
C ALA A 29 -9.56 -8.08 -8.02
N ARG A 30 -8.87 -9.02 -7.37
CA ARG A 30 -7.54 -8.76 -6.79
C ARG A 30 -6.55 -8.42 -7.89
N ASP A 31 -5.82 -7.34 -7.72
CA ASP A 31 -4.71 -6.99 -8.59
C ASP A 31 -3.59 -8.04 -8.47
N GLN A 32 -3.04 -8.48 -9.59
CA GLN A 32 -1.93 -9.44 -9.61
C GLN A 32 -0.67 -8.91 -8.91
N SER A 33 -0.46 -7.60 -8.91
CA SER A 33 0.63 -6.95 -8.16
C SER A 33 0.54 -7.18 -6.65
N GLU A 34 -0.65 -7.50 -6.12
CA GLU A 34 -0.86 -7.85 -4.73
C GLU A 34 -0.26 -9.21 -4.35
N GLN A 35 0.10 -10.04 -5.33
CA GLN A 35 0.62 -11.40 -5.10
C GLN A 35 2.14 -11.47 -4.92
N ILE A 36 2.87 -10.40 -5.22
CA ILE A 36 4.34 -10.35 -5.14
C ILE A 36 4.83 -10.57 -3.71
N PHE A 37 3.99 -10.30 -2.72
CA PHE A 37 4.32 -10.41 -1.30
C PHE A 37 3.26 -11.20 -0.52
N PRO A 38 3.59 -12.37 0.06
CA PRO A 38 2.69 -13.09 0.95
C PRO A 38 2.63 -12.39 2.32
N PHE A 39 1.84 -11.34 2.43
CA PHE A 39 1.58 -10.69 3.72
C PHE A 39 0.22 -11.14 4.26
N ILE A 40 0.24 -11.77 5.44
CA ILE A 40 -0.98 -12.25 6.11
C ILE A 40 -1.83 -11.04 6.50
N GLY A 41 -3.10 -11.04 6.09
CA GLY A 41 -4.02 -9.94 6.41
C GLY A 41 -3.96 -8.75 5.44
N ARG A 42 -3.25 -8.89 4.31
CA ARG A 42 -3.22 -7.87 3.26
C ARG A 42 -4.62 -7.45 2.82
N LYS A 43 -4.85 -6.16 2.73
CA LYS A 43 -6.11 -5.59 2.22
C LYS A 43 -6.05 -5.48 0.70
N SER A 44 -7.22 -5.46 0.05
CA SER A 44 -7.29 -5.22 -1.40
C SER A 44 -6.94 -3.76 -1.71
N ARG A 45 -6.02 -3.55 -2.65
CA ARG A 45 -5.63 -2.21 -3.12
C ARG A 45 -6.81 -1.49 -3.79
N ALA A 46 -7.64 -2.23 -4.51
CA ALA A 46 -8.84 -1.69 -5.14
C ALA A 46 -9.81 -1.14 -4.09
N ILE A 47 -10.04 -1.88 -3.00
CA ILE A 47 -10.88 -1.41 -1.89
C ILE A 47 -10.25 -0.19 -1.21
N ALA A 48 -8.95 -0.23 -0.91
CA ALA A 48 -8.23 0.89 -0.31
C ALA A 48 -8.35 2.15 -1.18
N ARG A 49 -8.13 2.03 -2.49
CA ARG A 49 -8.25 3.12 -3.43
C ARG A 49 -9.67 3.71 -3.47
N THR A 50 -10.68 2.85 -3.56
CA THR A 50 -12.09 3.27 -3.54
C THR A 50 -12.43 4.05 -2.28
N LEU A 51 -11.97 3.58 -1.11
CA LEU A 51 -12.17 4.28 0.16
C LEU A 51 -11.52 5.67 0.15
N ILE A 52 -10.27 5.74 -0.27
CA ILE A 52 -9.50 6.99 -0.29
C ILE A 52 -10.12 8.01 -1.24
N GLU A 53 -10.45 7.61 -2.47
CA GLU A 53 -11.02 8.50 -3.48
C GLU A 53 -12.39 9.06 -3.07
N ASN A 54 -13.18 8.29 -2.31
CA ASN A 54 -14.52 8.71 -1.91
C ASN A 54 -14.59 9.43 -0.56
N LEU A 55 -13.61 9.20 0.32
CA LEU A 55 -13.63 9.74 1.68
C LEU A 55 -12.68 10.92 1.87
N THR A 56 -11.79 11.19 0.92
CA THR A 56 -10.78 12.25 1.04
C THR A 56 -10.71 13.10 -0.21
N ASP A 57 -10.34 14.36 -0.04
CA ASP A 57 -10.10 15.27 -1.15
C ASP A 57 -8.72 15.05 -1.79
N GLU A 58 -8.52 15.56 -3.02
CA GLU A 58 -7.21 15.57 -3.66
C GLU A 58 -6.19 16.35 -2.80
N ASN A 59 -4.97 15.87 -2.78
CA ASN A 59 -3.87 16.39 -1.96
C ASN A 59 -4.08 16.26 -0.43
N ALA A 60 -5.11 15.55 0.04
CA ALA A 60 -5.27 15.26 1.46
C ALA A 60 -4.08 14.46 2.00
N VAL A 61 -3.81 14.60 3.29
CA VAL A 61 -2.79 13.81 3.99
C VAL A 61 -3.45 12.61 4.63
N ILE A 62 -3.06 11.41 4.20
CA ILE A 62 -3.50 10.14 4.75
C ILE A 62 -2.46 9.69 5.77
N VAL A 63 -2.91 9.37 6.97
CA VAL A 63 -2.06 8.80 8.02
C VAL A 63 -2.36 7.31 8.13
N ASP A 64 -1.34 6.48 7.85
CA ASP A 64 -1.40 5.03 8.01
C ASP A 64 -0.46 4.58 9.13
N PRO A 65 -0.94 4.50 10.38
CA PRO A 65 -0.09 4.21 11.54
C PRO A 65 0.28 2.74 11.69
N PHE A 66 -0.36 1.84 10.93
CA PHE A 66 -0.18 0.40 10.95
C PHE A 66 -0.10 -0.15 9.54
N GLY A 67 0.83 0.37 8.76
CA GLY A 67 0.88 0.25 7.31
C GLY A 67 1.01 -1.16 6.76
N GLY A 68 1.63 -2.08 7.50
CA GLY A 68 1.82 -3.46 7.09
C GLY A 68 2.48 -3.56 5.72
N SER A 69 1.78 -4.14 4.76
CA SER A 69 2.25 -4.25 3.36
C SER A 69 2.19 -2.95 2.56
N GLY A 70 1.82 -1.82 3.16
CA GLY A 70 1.71 -0.52 2.49
C GLY A 70 0.50 -0.36 1.57
N THR A 71 -0.47 -1.25 1.61
CA THR A 71 -1.60 -1.26 0.66
C THR A 71 -2.36 0.07 0.62
N PHE A 72 -2.66 0.66 1.79
CA PHE A 72 -3.33 1.96 1.86
C PHE A 72 -2.41 3.10 1.44
N ALA A 73 -1.14 3.05 1.82
CA ALA A 73 -0.14 4.03 1.42
C ALA A 73 0.01 4.11 -0.10
N TYR A 74 0.18 2.96 -0.76
CA TYR A 74 0.25 2.91 -2.23
C TYR A 74 -1.03 3.39 -2.90
N ALA A 75 -2.20 2.96 -2.41
CA ALA A 75 -3.47 3.39 -2.96
C ALA A 75 -3.69 4.91 -2.82
N ALA A 76 -3.23 5.49 -1.71
CA ALA A 76 -3.29 6.93 -1.48
C ALA A 76 -2.39 7.72 -2.43
N LEU A 77 -1.14 7.29 -2.60
CA LEU A 77 -0.21 7.91 -3.53
C LEU A 77 -0.69 7.83 -4.98
N ASP A 78 -1.18 6.66 -5.41
CA ASP A 78 -1.77 6.49 -6.74
C ASP A 78 -3.00 7.36 -6.98
N ALA A 79 -3.72 7.69 -5.92
CA ALA A 79 -4.87 8.57 -5.95
C ALA A 79 -4.51 10.06 -5.76
N GLY A 80 -3.22 10.42 -5.77
CA GLY A 80 -2.76 11.81 -5.64
C GLY A 80 -2.87 12.38 -4.22
N ARG A 81 -2.83 11.54 -3.20
CA ARG A 81 -2.79 11.96 -1.79
C ARG A 81 -1.37 11.92 -1.24
N HIS A 82 -1.12 12.70 -0.19
CA HIS A 82 0.11 12.59 0.58
C HIS A 82 -0.04 11.51 1.65
N VAL A 83 1.06 10.86 2.05
CA VAL A 83 1.01 9.76 3.02
C VAL A 83 2.03 9.98 4.13
N ILE A 84 1.57 9.81 5.36
CA ILE A 84 2.42 9.60 6.54
C ILE A 84 2.27 8.12 6.90
N PHE A 85 3.33 7.36 6.67
CA PHE A 85 3.36 5.93 6.85
C PHE A 85 4.17 5.56 8.09
N ASN A 86 3.62 4.68 8.92
CA ASN A 86 4.32 4.07 10.03
C ASN A 86 4.06 2.56 10.07
N GLU A 87 5.11 1.79 10.38
CA GLU A 87 5.04 0.36 10.59
C GLU A 87 6.01 -0.03 11.70
N TRP A 88 5.55 -0.87 12.62
CA TRP A 88 6.33 -1.32 13.77
C TRP A 88 7.27 -2.47 13.41
N GLU A 89 6.84 -3.37 12.53
CA GLU A 89 7.59 -4.54 12.16
C GLU A 89 8.68 -4.17 11.15
N PRO A 90 9.98 -4.34 11.45
CA PRO A 90 11.07 -3.85 10.61
C PRO A 90 11.06 -4.43 9.19
N TYR A 91 10.74 -5.72 9.06
CA TYR A 91 10.68 -6.37 7.76
C TYR A 91 9.55 -5.80 6.89
N ALA A 92 8.34 -5.63 7.46
CA ALA A 92 7.22 -5.04 6.76
C ALA A 92 7.52 -3.58 6.36
N TYR A 93 8.18 -2.82 7.25
CA TYR A 93 8.60 -1.45 6.95
C TYR A 93 9.59 -1.39 5.79
N GLU A 94 10.65 -2.20 5.82
CA GLU A 94 11.64 -2.24 4.75
C GLU A 94 11.01 -2.61 3.41
N MET A 95 10.16 -3.63 3.40
CA MET A 95 9.51 -4.11 2.20
C MET A 95 8.50 -3.12 1.62
N SER A 96 7.69 -2.49 2.47
CA SER A 96 6.68 -1.53 2.04
C SER A 96 7.29 -0.18 1.63
N THR A 97 8.46 0.18 2.14
CA THR A 97 9.12 1.44 1.80
C THR A 97 10.18 1.31 0.70
N ALA A 98 10.64 0.11 0.38
CA ALA A 98 11.66 -0.14 -0.63
C ALA A 98 11.40 0.55 -1.98
N PRO A 99 10.19 0.51 -2.57
CA PRO A 99 9.91 1.17 -3.84
C PRO A 99 10.09 2.70 -3.82
N PHE A 100 10.05 3.32 -2.64
CA PHE A 100 10.21 4.78 -2.50
C PHE A 100 11.67 5.22 -2.31
N ARG A 101 12.58 4.26 -2.10
CA ARG A 101 14.02 4.54 -1.90
C ARG A 101 14.80 4.66 -3.20
N GLY A 102 14.12 4.55 -4.31
CA GLY A 102 14.69 4.51 -5.64
C GLY A 102 14.87 3.05 -6.13
N VAL A 103 14.67 2.87 -7.41
CA VAL A 103 14.96 1.59 -8.08
C VAL A 103 16.37 1.69 -8.62
N PRO A 104 17.25 0.73 -8.33
CA PRO A 104 18.56 0.65 -8.99
C PRO A 104 18.38 0.67 -10.51
N SER A 105 19.33 1.25 -11.23
CA SER A 105 19.33 1.15 -12.68
C SER A 105 19.37 -0.34 -13.09
N PRO A 106 18.89 -0.70 -14.29
CA PRO A 106 18.98 -2.08 -14.78
C PRO A 106 20.40 -2.65 -14.69
N ASP A 107 21.43 -1.82 -14.90
CA ASP A 107 22.84 -2.23 -14.84
C ASP A 107 23.27 -2.51 -13.38
N GLU A 108 22.94 -1.62 -12.44
CA GLU A 108 23.20 -1.85 -11.00
C GLU A 108 22.50 -3.10 -10.48
N TYR A 109 21.28 -3.35 -10.97
CA TYR A 109 20.53 -4.56 -10.60
C TYR A 109 21.19 -5.82 -11.19
N ALA A 110 21.63 -5.78 -12.44
CA ALA A 110 22.35 -6.88 -13.09
C ALA A 110 23.67 -7.18 -12.37
N ASP A 111 24.43 -6.15 -12.01
CA ASP A 111 25.69 -6.28 -11.27
C ASP A 111 25.47 -6.92 -9.90
N ALA A 112 24.42 -6.49 -9.18
CA ALA A 112 24.05 -7.07 -7.89
C ALA A 112 23.67 -8.56 -8.02
N LEU A 113 22.92 -8.95 -9.04
CA LEU A 113 22.57 -10.34 -9.31
C LEU A 113 23.82 -11.18 -9.65
N CYS A 114 24.71 -10.69 -10.48
CA CYS A 114 25.98 -11.34 -10.82
C CYS A 114 26.85 -11.55 -9.56
N PHE A 115 26.92 -10.54 -8.71
CA PHE A 115 27.66 -10.61 -7.47
C PHE A 115 27.12 -11.68 -6.50
N ILE A 116 25.79 -11.80 -6.39
CA ILE A 116 25.13 -12.83 -5.57
C ILE A 116 25.37 -14.22 -6.18
N ALA A 117 25.16 -14.38 -7.48
CA ALA A 117 25.34 -15.65 -8.19
C ALA A 117 26.75 -16.21 -7.97
N GLN A 118 27.79 -15.41 -8.13
CA GLN A 118 29.20 -15.81 -7.94
C GLN A 118 29.50 -16.30 -6.50
N ARG A 119 28.72 -15.88 -5.52
CA ARG A 119 28.90 -16.30 -4.10
C ARG A 119 28.06 -17.49 -3.71
N VAL A 120 26.94 -17.72 -4.36
CA VAL A 120 26.01 -18.81 -4.02
C VAL A 120 26.40 -20.11 -4.74
N GLU A 121 26.86 -20.05 -5.99
CA GLU A 121 27.30 -21.24 -6.74
C GLU A 121 28.31 -22.13 -6.02
N PRO A 122 29.37 -21.61 -5.38
CA PRO A 122 30.33 -22.46 -4.65
C PRO A 122 29.72 -23.22 -3.47
N THR A 123 28.65 -22.70 -2.88
CA THR A 123 28.01 -23.27 -1.70
C THR A 123 27.02 -24.38 -2.07
N MET A 124 26.42 -24.32 -3.26
CA MET A 124 25.46 -25.33 -3.72
C MET A 124 26.13 -26.64 -4.18
N ASN A 125 27.39 -26.60 -4.55
CA ASN A 125 28.17 -27.80 -4.96
C ASN A 125 28.79 -28.56 -3.79
N THR A 126 28.50 -28.16 -2.54
CA THR A 126 29.10 -28.77 -1.32
C THR A 126 28.05 -29.57 -0.51
N ILE A 127 26.82 -29.71 -1.00
CA ILE A 127 25.75 -30.54 -0.43
C ILE A 127 25.49 -31.69 -1.39
#